data_ade163247cbf8a99ca1cb59336ca0435
#
_entry.id   ade163247cbf8a99ca1cb59336ca0435
#
_cell.length_a   1.000
_cell.length_b   1.000
_cell.length_c   1.000
_cell.angle_alpha   90.00
_cell.angle_beta   90.00
_cell.angle_gamma   90.00
#
_symmetry.space_group_name_H-M   'P 1'
#
loop_
_entity.id
_entity.type
_entity.pdbx_description
1 polymer ?
#
loop_
_entity_poly.entity_id
_entity_poly.type
_entity_poly.pdbx_seq_one_letter_code
_entity_poly.pdbx_strand_id
1 'polypeptide(L)'
;MKSTEIEISISEQKLFLLDNKSVIKTYLISSSKYGEGSKVNSFKTPLGKHVIKRKIGKDMPLGARFIGRSFSGEIYPIYDSDQVLVEDDVVQSRILWLDGLEDGINKGEGVDSYSRYIYIHGTPEEWLLGEKASKGCIRMSNSDVIELFDLLEGGETVLINK
;
A
#
# COMPACT_ATOMS: atom_id res chain seq x y z
N MET A 1 15.47 -14.85 -13.45
CA MET A 1 14.01 -14.72 -13.44
C MET A 1 13.51 -14.48 -12.04
N LYS A 2 12.70 -13.47 -11.88
CA LYS A 2 12.16 -13.15 -10.56
C LYS A 2 10.99 -14.02 -10.21
N SER A 3 11.02 -14.57 -9.02
CA SER A 3 9.96 -15.38 -8.44
C SER A 3 9.35 -14.68 -7.22
N THR A 4 9.59 -13.37 -7.10
CA THR A 4 9.11 -12.56 -5.98
C THR A 4 7.67 -12.13 -6.21
N GLU A 5 6.84 -12.33 -5.21
CA GLU A 5 5.43 -11.90 -5.24
C GLU A 5 5.00 -11.44 -3.85
N ILE A 6 3.88 -10.73 -3.80
CA ILE A 6 3.32 -10.21 -2.56
C ILE A 6 1.93 -10.80 -2.35
N GLU A 7 1.65 -11.17 -1.10
CA GLU A 7 0.30 -11.52 -0.66
C GLU A 7 -0.08 -10.63 0.51
N ILE A 8 -1.30 -10.09 0.46
CA ILE A 8 -1.83 -9.24 1.52
C ILE A 8 -3.06 -9.92 2.11
N SER A 9 -3.09 -10.08 3.42
CA SER A 9 -4.22 -10.62 4.16
C SER A 9 -4.93 -9.49 4.89
N ILE A 10 -6.18 -9.22 4.49
CA ILE A 10 -7.00 -8.19 5.14
C ILE A 10 -7.34 -8.62 6.56
N SER A 11 -7.69 -9.90 6.77
CA SER A 11 -8.07 -10.38 8.11
C SER A 11 -6.90 -10.33 9.10
N GLU A 12 -5.67 -10.58 8.63
CA GLU A 12 -4.49 -10.55 9.49
C GLU A 12 -3.84 -9.16 9.54
N GLN A 13 -4.19 -8.25 8.63
CA GLN A 13 -3.56 -6.95 8.46
C GLN A 13 -2.04 -7.09 8.30
N LYS A 14 -1.65 -7.99 7.41
CA LYS A 14 -0.25 -8.30 7.11
C LYS A 14 0.01 -8.37 5.62
N LEU A 15 1.23 -8.00 5.25
CA LEU A 15 1.76 -8.16 3.91
C LEU A 15 2.91 -9.16 3.97
N PHE A 16 2.85 -10.17 3.12
CA PHE A 16 3.87 -11.21 3.02
C PHE A 16 4.63 -11.03 1.71
N LEU A 17 5.95 -10.96 1.79
CA LEU A 17 6.83 -11.00 0.63
C LEU A 17 7.30 -12.43 0.46
N LEU A 18 7.03 -13.01 -0.72
CA LEU A 18 7.37 -14.39 -1.02
C LEU A 18 8.45 -14.44 -2.10
N ASP A 19 9.35 -15.41 -1.96
CA ASP A 19 10.30 -15.78 -3.00
C ASP A 19 10.18 -17.29 -3.21
N ASN A 20 9.95 -17.70 -4.46
CA ASN A 20 9.66 -19.11 -4.79
C ASN A 20 8.56 -19.69 -3.90
N LYS A 21 7.51 -18.91 -3.65
CA LYS A 21 6.34 -19.28 -2.83
C LYS A 21 6.64 -19.51 -1.34
N SER A 22 7.83 -19.14 -0.89
CA SER A 22 8.19 -19.15 0.53
C SER A 22 8.21 -17.73 1.07
N VAL A 23 7.58 -17.53 2.22
CA VAL A 23 7.55 -16.21 2.88
C VAL A 23 8.94 -15.88 3.38
N ILE A 24 9.51 -14.76 2.90
CA ILE A 24 10.82 -14.28 3.33
C ILE A 24 10.73 -13.05 4.23
N LYS A 25 9.63 -12.28 4.14
CA LYS A 25 9.39 -11.11 4.99
C LYS A 25 7.90 -10.99 5.29
N THR A 26 7.60 -10.49 6.48
CA THR A 26 6.22 -10.20 6.91
C THR A 26 6.19 -8.80 7.51
N TYR A 27 5.22 -7.99 7.08
CA TYR A 27 5.05 -6.61 7.53
C TYR A 27 3.64 -6.39 8.03
N LEU A 28 3.48 -5.56 9.07
CA LEU A 28 2.17 -5.07 9.46
C LEU A 28 1.69 -4.03 8.47
N ILE A 29 0.40 -4.02 8.21
CA ILE A 29 -0.24 -3.05 7.32
C ILE A 29 -1.50 -2.49 7.95
N SER A 30 -2.07 -1.48 7.32
CA SER A 30 -3.44 -1.03 7.57
C SER A 30 -4.17 -0.91 6.24
N SER A 31 -5.25 -1.65 6.09
CA SER A 31 -6.17 -1.53 4.95
C SER A 31 -7.32 -0.61 5.33
N SER A 32 -8.33 -0.51 4.47
CA SER A 32 -9.44 0.42 4.66
C SER A 32 -10.27 0.14 5.92
N LYS A 33 -10.58 1.19 6.66
CA LYS A 33 -11.52 1.12 7.78
C LYS A 33 -12.95 0.80 7.31
N TYR A 34 -13.24 0.95 6.02
CA TYR A 34 -14.55 0.60 5.43
C TYR A 34 -14.61 -0.83 4.93
N GLY A 35 -13.53 -1.61 5.10
CA GLY A 35 -13.46 -3.00 4.68
C GLY A 35 -12.94 -3.18 3.25
N GLU A 36 -13.23 -4.33 2.67
CA GLU A 36 -12.77 -4.71 1.34
C GLU A 36 -13.86 -4.54 0.28
N GLY A 37 -13.44 -4.12 -0.91
CA GLY A 37 -14.32 -3.92 -2.05
C GLY A 37 -13.65 -3.08 -3.12
N SER A 38 -14.13 -3.19 -4.34
CA SER A 38 -13.49 -2.58 -5.51
C SER A 38 -14.24 -1.40 -6.11
N LYS A 39 -15.45 -1.12 -5.65
CA LYS A 39 -16.28 -0.09 -6.26
C LYS A 39 -15.66 1.30 -6.11
N VAL A 40 -15.69 2.08 -7.20
CA VAL A 40 -15.20 3.46 -7.19
C VAL A 40 -15.95 4.28 -6.14
N ASN A 41 -15.22 5.15 -5.44
CA ASN A 41 -15.74 6.00 -4.35
C ASN A 41 -16.25 5.25 -3.11
N SER A 42 -15.95 3.95 -2.98
CA SER A 42 -16.31 3.16 -1.79
C SER A 42 -15.34 3.38 -0.64
N PHE A 43 -14.12 3.84 -0.93
CA PHE A 43 -13.00 3.93 0.02
C PHE A 43 -12.57 2.58 0.59
N LYS A 44 -12.99 1.49 -0.05
CA LYS A 44 -12.64 0.12 0.36
C LYS A 44 -11.37 -0.34 -0.32
N THR A 45 -10.70 -1.30 0.29
CA THR A 45 -9.50 -1.92 -0.29
C THR A 45 -9.92 -3.02 -1.27
N PRO A 46 -9.48 -2.97 -2.52
CA PRO A 46 -9.87 -3.98 -3.50
C PRO A 46 -9.21 -5.34 -3.23
N LEU A 47 -9.92 -6.40 -3.55
CA LEU A 47 -9.40 -7.77 -3.47
C LEU A 47 -8.90 -8.25 -4.84
N GLY A 48 -8.18 -9.36 -4.83
CA GLY A 48 -7.78 -10.07 -6.04
C GLY A 48 -6.37 -9.75 -6.49
N LYS A 49 -6.08 -10.15 -7.72
CA LYS A 49 -4.73 -10.06 -8.29
C LYS A 49 -4.46 -8.67 -8.84
N HIS A 50 -3.30 -8.15 -8.48
CA HIS A 50 -2.77 -6.87 -8.93
C HIS A 50 -1.32 -7.04 -9.38
N VAL A 51 -0.78 -5.99 -9.97
CA VAL A 51 0.64 -5.88 -10.29
C VAL A 51 1.13 -4.52 -9.81
N ILE A 52 2.41 -4.46 -9.41
CA ILE A 52 3.04 -3.16 -9.11
C ILE A 52 3.34 -2.49 -10.44
N LYS A 53 2.53 -1.50 -10.78
CA LYS A 53 2.60 -0.80 -12.06
C LYS A 53 3.67 0.29 -12.05
N ARG A 54 3.78 1.02 -10.95
CA ARG A 54 4.73 2.13 -10.81
C ARG A 54 5.32 2.16 -9.41
N LYS A 55 6.60 2.54 -9.35
CA LYS A 55 7.31 2.79 -8.11
C LYS A 55 7.70 4.26 -8.06
N ILE A 56 7.31 4.96 -7.00
CA ILE A 56 7.57 6.40 -6.87
C ILE A 56 8.24 6.68 -5.55
N GLY A 57 9.25 7.57 -5.55
CA GLY A 57 9.91 8.03 -4.34
C GLY A 57 11.31 7.50 -4.12
N LYS A 58 11.93 6.91 -5.15
CA LYS A 58 13.31 6.42 -5.04
C LYS A 58 14.22 7.55 -4.53
N ASP A 59 15.07 7.23 -3.57
CA ASP A 59 16.05 8.14 -2.97
C ASP A 59 15.45 9.32 -2.19
N MET A 60 14.14 9.35 -2.00
CA MET A 60 13.53 10.37 -1.15
C MET A 60 13.76 10.04 0.33
N PRO A 61 13.86 11.05 1.20
CA PRO A 61 14.08 10.81 2.62
C PRO A 61 12.90 10.13 3.29
N LEU A 62 13.16 9.44 4.39
CA LEU A 62 12.12 8.85 5.23
C LEU A 62 11.17 9.96 5.69
N GLY A 63 9.87 9.73 5.56
CA GLY A 63 8.85 10.71 5.93
C GLY A 63 8.52 11.73 4.84
N ALA A 64 9.18 11.67 3.68
CA ALA A 64 8.86 12.55 2.56
C ALA A 64 7.37 12.46 2.20
N ARG A 65 6.66 13.58 2.23
CA ARG A 65 5.25 13.63 1.90
C ARG A 65 5.05 13.80 0.39
N PHE A 66 4.19 12.98 -0.18
CA PHE A 66 3.80 13.06 -1.59
C PHE A 66 2.40 13.64 -1.70
N ILE A 67 2.23 14.56 -2.64
CA ILE A 67 0.94 15.14 -3.00
C ILE A 67 0.82 14.98 -4.51
N GLY A 68 -0.27 14.35 -4.97
CA GLY A 68 -0.44 14.06 -6.39
C GLY A 68 0.74 13.26 -6.97
N ARG A 69 1.30 12.35 -6.20
CA ARG A 69 2.42 11.46 -6.56
C ARG A 69 3.76 12.19 -6.80
N SER A 70 3.86 13.40 -6.33
CA SER A 70 5.13 14.17 -6.38
C SER A 70 5.56 14.55 -4.97
N PHE A 71 6.88 14.56 -4.75
CA PHE A 71 7.42 15.01 -3.46
C PHE A 71 7.04 16.47 -3.22
N SER A 72 6.38 16.72 -2.09
CA SER A 72 5.89 18.05 -1.73
C SER A 72 6.98 19.01 -1.24
N GLY A 73 8.18 18.50 -0.98
CA GLY A 73 9.25 19.25 -0.33
C GLY A 73 9.17 19.21 1.19
N GLU A 74 8.14 18.58 1.75
CA GLU A 74 7.91 18.50 3.18
C GLU A 74 8.24 17.11 3.72
N ILE A 75 8.89 17.08 4.89
CA ILE A 75 9.03 15.85 5.69
C ILE A 75 7.94 15.92 6.74
N TYR A 76 6.98 14.99 6.63
CA TYR A 76 5.84 14.98 7.53
C TYR A 76 6.15 14.14 8.78
N PRO A 77 5.69 14.58 9.98
CA PRO A 77 5.95 13.83 11.21
C PRO A 77 5.38 12.41 11.19
N ILE A 78 6.03 11.52 11.92
CA ILE A 78 5.62 10.12 12.07
C ILE A 78 5.26 9.89 13.53
N TYR A 79 4.09 9.33 13.79
CA TYR A 79 3.60 9.06 15.13
C TYR A 79 3.53 7.54 15.35
N ASP A 80 4.44 7.03 16.13
CA ASP A 80 4.57 5.60 16.44
C ASP A 80 3.94 5.28 17.80
N SER A 81 4.43 5.91 18.87
CA SER A 81 3.90 5.72 20.22
C SER A 81 2.83 6.74 20.59
N ASP A 82 2.92 7.96 20.06
CA ASP A 82 1.92 8.99 20.29
C ASP A 82 0.70 8.75 19.39
N GLN A 83 -0.46 8.61 20.00
CA GLN A 83 -1.71 8.32 19.28
C GLN A 83 -2.34 9.60 18.72
N VAL A 84 -1.64 10.23 17.79
CA VAL A 84 -2.11 11.43 17.10
C VAL A 84 -2.88 11.03 15.85
N LEU A 85 -4.11 11.49 15.74
CA LEU A 85 -4.92 11.32 14.54
C LEU A 85 -4.55 12.39 13.51
N VAL A 86 -4.33 11.98 12.29
CA VAL A 86 -3.99 12.86 11.17
C VAL A 86 -5.21 12.97 10.26
N GLU A 87 -5.76 14.17 10.10
CA GLU A 87 -6.98 14.38 9.32
C GLU A 87 -6.76 14.09 7.83
N ASP A 88 -5.64 14.55 7.29
CA ASP A 88 -5.32 14.34 5.88
C ASP A 88 -4.91 12.89 5.63
N ASP A 89 -5.23 12.40 4.44
CA ASP A 89 -4.76 11.09 4.00
C ASP A 89 -3.34 11.23 3.47
N VAL A 90 -2.37 11.26 4.39
CA VAL A 90 -0.97 11.53 4.07
C VAL A 90 -0.28 10.31 3.50
N VAL A 91 0.36 10.48 2.37
CA VAL A 91 1.17 9.47 1.69
C VAL A 91 2.63 9.83 1.87
N GLN A 92 3.40 8.94 2.49
CA GLN A 92 4.79 9.19 2.85
C GLN A 92 5.77 8.16 2.34
N SER A 93 7.01 8.59 2.22
CA SER A 93 8.23 7.80 2.01
C SER A 93 8.33 7.14 0.65
N ARG A 94 7.40 6.27 0.30
CA ARG A 94 7.39 5.55 -1.00
C ARG A 94 5.96 5.28 -1.42
N ILE A 95 5.79 5.16 -2.75
CA ILE A 95 4.53 4.72 -3.35
C ILE A 95 4.80 3.52 -4.23
N LEU A 96 4.05 2.45 -4.00
CA LEU A 96 3.94 1.31 -4.90
C LEU A 96 2.52 1.34 -5.44
N TRP A 97 2.35 1.76 -6.68
CA TRP A 97 1.04 1.98 -7.30
C TRP A 97 0.56 0.70 -7.96
N LEU A 98 -0.60 0.21 -7.54
CA LEU A 98 -1.15 -1.07 -7.99
C LEU A 98 -2.07 -0.89 -9.20
N ASP A 99 -2.01 -1.87 -10.09
CA ASP A 99 -2.96 -2.01 -11.21
C ASP A 99 -3.64 -3.36 -11.08
N GLY A 100 -4.97 -3.39 -11.21
CA GLY A 100 -5.73 -4.63 -11.15
C GLY A 100 -5.48 -5.50 -12.38
N LEU A 101 -5.55 -6.81 -12.19
CA LEU A 101 -5.36 -7.79 -13.27
C LEU A 101 -6.62 -8.57 -13.63
N GLU A 102 -7.73 -8.34 -12.91
CA GLU A 102 -8.96 -9.10 -13.09
C GLU A 102 -10.09 -8.20 -13.57
N ASP A 103 -10.42 -8.30 -14.87
CA ASP A 103 -11.47 -7.48 -15.48
C ASP A 103 -12.81 -7.64 -14.75
N GLY A 104 -13.45 -6.50 -14.43
CA GLY A 104 -14.73 -6.47 -13.73
C GLY A 104 -14.64 -6.70 -12.23
N ILE A 105 -13.48 -7.06 -11.70
CA ILE A 105 -13.24 -7.26 -10.27
C ILE A 105 -12.42 -6.10 -9.69
N ASN A 106 -11.25 -5.84 -10.27
CA ASN A 106 -10.38 -4.75 -9.83
C ASN A 106 -9.76 -3.98 -11.00
N LYS A 107 -10.23 -4.23 -12.21
CA LYS A 107 -9.80 -3.57 -13.44
C LYS A 107 -11.02 -3.21 -14.29
N GLY A 108 -11.00 -2.02 -14.85
CA GLY A 108 -12.05 -1.54 -15.72
C GLY A 108 -13.01 -0.59 -15.03
N GLU A 109 -13.93 -0.02 -15.81
CA GLU A 109 -14.83 1.05 -15.36
C GLU A 109 -15.59 0.69 -14.09
N GLY A 110 -15.53 1.57 -13.11
CA GLY A 110 -16.27 1.47 -11.86
C GLY A 110 -15.57 0.66 -10.77
N VAL A 111 -14.50 -0.10 -11.09
CA VAL A 111 -13.80 -0.94 -10.13
C VAL A 111 -12.28 -0.89 -10.25
N ASP A 112 -11.76 0.00 -11.07
CA ASP A 112 -10.35 0.01 -11.47
C ASP A 112 -9.40 0.46 -10.37
N SER A 113 -8.60 -0.47 -9.82
CA SER A 113 -7.64 -0.14 -8.76
C SER A 113 -6.64 0.94 -9.16
N TYR A 114 -6.14 0.90 -10.40
CA TYR A 114 -5.15 1.87 -10.86
C TYR A 114 -5.73 3.30 -10.87
N SER A 115 -6.88 3.48 -11.47
CA SER A 115 -7.53 4.79 -11.54
C SER A 115 -8.12 5.25 -10.22
N ARG A 116 -8.32 4.33 -9.27
CA ARG A 116 -8.70 4.65 -7.89
C ARG A 116 -7.51 5.04 -7.02
N TYR A 117 -6.31 5.06 -7.59
CA TYR A 117 -5.07 5.42 -6.86
C TYR A 117 -4.80 4.51 -5.67
N ILE A 118 -4.94 3.20 -5.87
CA ILE A 118 -4.64 2.22 -4.83
C ILE A 118 -3.13 2.03 -4.75
N TYR A 119 -2.54 2.48 -3.64
CA TYR A 119 -1.10 2.41 -3.38
C TYR A 119 -0.79 1.55 -2.17
N ILE A 120 0.45 1.04 -2.13
CA ILE A 120 1.11 0.66 -0.89
C ILE A 120 2.02 1.84 -0.56
N HIS A 121 1.90 2.42 0.62
CA HIS A 121 2.66 3.62 0.99
C HIS A 121 2.90 3.71 2.50
N GLY A 122 3.84 4.58 2.89
CA GLY A 122 4.07 4.90 4.30
C GLY A 122 2.98 5.80 4.87
N THR A 123 2.77 5.73 6.18
CA THR A 123 1.76 6.50 6.88
C THR A 123 2.35 7.24 8.09
N PRO A 124 1.87 8.47 8.39
CA PRO A 124 2.24 9.13 9.64
C PRO A 124 1.60 8.49 10.87
N GLU A 125 0.53 7.70 10.68
CA GLU A 125 -0.19 7.04 11.78
C GLU A 125 0.32 5.61 11.98
N GLU A 126 1.62 5.45 12.25
CA GLU A 126 2.22 4.11 12.42
C GLU A 126 1.65 3.37 13.64
N TRP A 127 1.15 4.10 14.62
CA TRP A 127 0.51 3.50 15.80
C TRP A 127 -0.77 2.71 15.47
N LEU A 128 -1.37 2.96 14.29
CA LEU A 128 -2.58 2.23 13.84
C LEU A 128 -2.26 0.96 13.04
N LEU A 129 -1.00 0.70 12.72
CA LEU A 129 -0.64 -0.48 11.93
C LEU A 129 -1.06 -1.77 12.63
N GLY A 130 -1.63 -2.68 11.85
CA GLY A 130 -2.27 -3.89 12.37
C GLY A 130 -3.78 -3.76 12.47
N GLU A 131 -4.32 -2.54 12.31
CA GLU A 131 -5.76 -2.26 12.35
C GLU A 131 -6.22 -1.64 11.04
N LYS A 132 -7.47 -1.86 10.69
CA LYS A 132 -8.09 -1.26 9.51
C LYS A 132 -8.28 0.23 9.77
N ALA A 133 -7.60 1.09 9.00
CA ALA A 133 -7.55 2.52 9.27
C ALA A 133 -7.52 3.41 8.04
N SER A 134 -7.24 2.87 6.85
CA SER A 134 -7.07 3.68 5.65
C SER A 134 -8.37 4.00 4.92
N LYS A 135 -8.25 4.66 3.78
CA LYS A 135 -9.38 4.96 2.88
C LYS A 135 -9.23 4.22 1.55
N GLY A 136 -8.65 3.02 1.58
CA GLY A 136 -8.51 2.15 0.42
C GLY A 136 -7.09 1.67 0.17
N CYS A 137 -6.09 2.52 0.34
CA CYS A 137 -4.69 2.15 0.18
C CYS A 137 -4.21 1.19 1.27
N ILE A 138 -3.07 0.58 1.03
CA ILE A 138 -2.38 -0.29 1.99
C ILE A 138 -1.29 0.55 2.65
N ARG A 139 -1.44 0.84 3.93
CA ARG A 139 -0.48 1.62 4.70
C ARG A 139 0.56 0.70 5.34
N MET A 140 1.81 1.16 5.36
CA MET A 140 2.92 0.47 6.04
C MET A 140 3.68 1.48 6.90
N SER A 141 4.53 0.97 7.80
CA SER A 141 5.48 1.87 8.46
C SER A 141 6.43 2.44 7.41
N ASN A 142 6.96 3.61 7.67
CA ASN A 142 7.84 4.29 6.72
C ASN A 142 9.12 3.50 6.45
N SER A 143 9.73 2.93 7.49
CA SER A 143 10.93 2.10 7.31
C SER A 143 10.62 0.81 6.55
N ASP A 144 9.46 0.20 6.81
CA ASP A 144 9.08 -1.04 6.13
C ASP A 144 8.80 -0.83 4.65
N VAL A 145 8.10 0.25 4.29
CA VAL A 145 7.78 0.50 2.88
C VAL A 145 9.05 0.86 2.09
N ILE A 146 10.03 1.51 2.72
CA ILE A 146 11.33 1.77 2.08
C ILE A 146 12.06 0.45 1.85
N GLU A 147 12.11 -0.43 2.85
CA GLU A 147 12.74 -1.75 2.69
C GLU A 147 12.05 -2.55 1.58
N LEU A 148 10.73 -2.62 1.61
CA LEU A 148 9.97 -3.34 0.59
C LEU A 148 10.23 -2.77 -0.81
N PHE A 149 10.19 -1.45 -0.93
CA PHE A 149 10.45 -0.75 -2.20
C PHE A 149 11.81 -1.15 -2.78
N ASP A 150 12.84 -1.20 -1.94
CA ASP A 150 14.20 -1.53 -2.38
C ASP A 150 14.36 -3.00 -2.78
N LEU A 151 13.53 -3.89 -2.23
CA LEU A 151 13.54 -5.32 -2.55
C LEU A 151 12.81 -5.64 -3.86
N LEU A 152 12.02 -4.71 -4.39
CA LEU A 152 11.19 -4.92 -5.57
C LEU A 152 11.74 -4.16 -6.78
N GLU A 153 11.49 -4.71 -7.96
CA GLU A 153 11.88 -4.05 -9.22
C GLU A 153 10.74 -3.33 -9.90
N GLY A 154 9.51 -3.70 -9.58
CA GLY A 154 8.31 -3.32 -10.31
C GLY A 154 7.85 -4.48 -11.19
N GLY A 155 6.56 -4.60 -11.37
CA GLY A 155 5.97 -5.71 -12.12
C GLY A 155 5.67 -6.95 -11.31
N GLU A 156 6.02 -6.98 -10.02
CA GLU A 156 5.68 -8.11 -9.16
C GLU A 156 4.17 -8.20 -8.97
N THR A 157 3.66 -9.42 -8.83
CA THR A 157 2.24 -9.63 -8.56
C THR A 157 1.92 -9.38 -7.10
N VAL A 158 0.73 -8.85 -6.85
CA VAL A 158 0.21 -8.57 -5.51
C VAL A 158 -1.18 -9.16 -5.41
N LEU A 159 -1.34 -10.18 -4.58
CA LEU A 159 -2.64 -10.81 -4.33
C LEU A 159 -3.20 -10.27 -3.02
N ILE A 160 -4.36 -9.63 -3.08
CA ILE A 160 -5.04 -9.12 -1.89
C ILE A 160 -6.19 -10.07 -1.55
N ASN A 161 -6.07 -10.74 -0.41
CA ASN A 161 -7.05 -11.70 0.11
C ASN A 161 -7.78 -11.13 1.32
N LYS A 162 -9.00 -11.58 1.49
CA LYS A 162 -9.80 -11.24 2.66
C LYS A 162 -9.20 -11.76 3.95
#